data_19fb11ec7191ad690737f1bd607bc50b
#
_entry.id   19fb11ec7191ad690737f1bd607bc50b
#
_cell.length_a   1.000
_cell.length_b   1.000
_cell.length_c   1.000
_cell.angle_alpha   90.00
_cell.angle_beta   90.00
_cell.angle_gamma   90.00
#
_symmetry.space_group_name_H-M   'P 1'
#
loop_
_entity.id
_entity.type
_entity.pdbx_description
1 polymer ?
#
loop_
_entity_poly.entity_id
_entity_poly.type
_entity_poly.pdbx_seq_one_letter_code
_entity_poly.pdbx_strand_id
1 'polypeptide(L)'
;MQNKDEQQISGVSNSTINQAKGNIINNYGISAKDVIDIVNSVVADKMSVFHKEAEETAKQRLTEFNRELIKKLQDKAEEQIGKFNSPALQLAARKAAWGYVQSGDTNDKENFVDLLIERVSVEEKSTKQHLIDEAIEILPSLSPNCLQLLTFLAFSQLMKQSKISEYENWINSINPILDNISKVTSLDIDFLNQANCTFNTVGFHSSNSFIDNQLKSCDLLFRHKPPRNFVDKFFAKHQITRQDNTYLWPAGESFDKIMTLNEIFDLVNYPEIKMKYTTFSSVCDGLAKRGFSDIVDDIHDYYNQTQPYTKEEVEQYFIAKNPHWQDALSLLKREGIRSLRLKPVGVYIACRQLVKFTGDELSLDIYYK
;
A
#
# COMPACT_ATOMS: atom_id res chain seq x y z
N MET A 1 38.94 -9.50 56.89
CA MET A 1 38.78 -8.99 55.52
C MET A 1 37.58 -8.07 55.56
N GLN A 2 37.81 -6.76 55.68
CA GLN A 2 36.76 -5.73 55.67
C GLN A 2 36.43 -5.39 54.23
N ASN A 3 35.19 -5.59 53.82
CA ASN A 3 34.64 -5.03 52.60
C ASN A 3 34.49 -3.52 52.77
N LYS A 4 35.37 -2.74 52.18
CA LYS A 4 35.23 -1.30 52.03
C LYS A 4 34.58 -0.97 50.66
N ASP A 5 33.30 -1.00 50.59
CA ASP A 5 32.54 -0.39 49.49
C ASP A 5 31.74 0.84 50.02
N GLU A 6 32.40 1.75 50.68
CA GLU A 6 31.86 3.05 50.99
C GLU A 6 32.30 4.07 49.96
N GLN A 7 31.36 4.52 49.10
CA GLN A 7 31.56 5.67 48.23
C GLN A 7 31.26 6.96 49.03
N GLN A 8 32.31 7.73 49.32
CA GLN A 8 32.16 9.09 49.89
C GLN A 8 32.10 10.14 48.79
N ILE A 9 31.01 10.87 48.75
CA ILE A 9 30.80 12.01 47.83
C ILE A 9 30.87 13.28 48.66
N SER A 10 31.84 14.16 48.38
CA SER A 10 31.96 15.46 49.01
C SER A 10 31.97 16.58 47.95
N GLY A 11 31.27 17.68 48.20
CA GLY A 11 31.40 18.92 47.42
C GLY A 11 30.41 19.09 46.27
N VAL A 12 29.19 18.51 46.35
CA VAL A 12 28.15 18.67 45.32
C VAL A 12 27.05 19.60 45.86
N SER A 13 26.90 20.74 45.19
CA SER A 13 25.75 21.63 45.39
C SER A 13 24.89 21.64 44.14
N ASN A 14 23.57 21.45 44.29
CA ASN A 14 22.53 21.46 43.23
C ASN A 14 22.61 20.35 42.20
N SER A 15 22.97 19.11 42.59
CA SER A 15 22.90 17.94 41.71
C SER A 15 22.09 16.82 42.34
N THR A 16 21.34 16.08 41.54
CA THR A 16 20.67 14.87 42.01
C THR A 16 21.69 13.74 42.06
N ILE A 17 21.95 13.20 43.27
CA ILE A 17 22.92 12.12 43.48
C ILE A 17 22.17 10.81 43.58
N ASN A 18 22.43 9.87 42.66
CA ASN A 18 21.91 8.51 42.72
C ASN A 18 23.01 7.58 43.24
N GLN A 19 22.84 6.99 44.42
CA GLN A 19 23.71 5.93 44.97
C GLN A 19 23.02 4.57 44.76
N ALA A 20 23.69 3.66 44.08
CA ALA A 20 23.21 2.29 43.94
C ALA A 20 24.35 1.28 44.08
N LYS A 21 24.10 0.15 44.76
CA LYS A 21 24.96 -1.02 44.75
C LYS A 21 24.69 -1.81 43.47
N GLY A 22 25.37 -1.48 42.37
CA GLY A 22 25.19 -2.10 41.08
C GLY A 22 25.40 -1.11 39.92
N ASN A 23 25.20 -1.54 38.69
CA ASN A 23 25.29 -0.67 37.51
C ASN A 23 24.24 0.41 37.56
N ILE A 24 24.66 1.67 37.70
CA ILE A 24 23.78 2.83 37.54
C ILE A 24 23.60 3.02 36.02
N ILE A 25 22.45 2.63 35.51
CA ILE A 25 22.03 3.02 34.15
C ILE A 25 21.43 4.43 34.29
N ASN A 26 22.26 5.45 34.09
CA ASN A 26 21.79 6.82 33.95
C ASN A 26 21.10 6.95 32.62
N ASN A 27 19.77 6.76 32.62
CA ASN A 27 18.93 7.08 31.46
C ASN A 27 18.81 8.62 31.37
N TYR A 28 19.83 9.28 30.82
CA TYR A 28 19.74 10.68 30.37
C TYR A 28 18.95 10.74 29.04
N GLY A 29 17.97 9.89 28.87
CA GLY A 29 17.13 9.82 27.69
C GLY A 29 15.88 10.67 27.85
N ILE A 30 15.38 11.20 26.76
CA ILE A 30 14.03 11.80 26.68
C ILE A 30 13.02 10.75 27.10
N SER A 31 12.16 11.12 28.05
CA SER A 31 11.01 10.30 28.46
C SER A 31 9.82 10.51 27.51
N ALA A 32 8.85 9.62 27.56
CA ALA A 32 7.59 9.80 26.84
C ALA A 32 6.90 11.13 27.18
N LYS A 33 7.05 11.61 28.43
CA LYS A 33 6.55 12.91 28.87
C LYS A 33 7.25 14.05 28.12
N ASP A 34 8.57 13.99 27.97
CA ASP A 34 9.32 15.03 27.26
C ASP A 34 8.92 15.10 25.77
N VAL A 35 8.59 13.96 25.15
CA VAL A 35 8.06 13.92 23.78
C VAL A 35 6.72 14.68 23.73
N ILE A 36 5.84 14.43 24.69
CA ILE A 36 4.56 15.16 24.81
C ILE A 36 4.79 16.65 24.96
N ASP A 37 5.70 17.07 25.83
CA ASP A 37 6.00 18.48 26.07
C ASP A 37 6.59 19.18 24.82
N ILE A 38 7.42 18.48 24.06
CA ILE A 38 7.95 18.96 22.78
C ILE A 38 6.82 19.20 21.78
N VAL A 39 5.91 18.25 21.62
CA VAL A 39 4.78 18.35 20.69
C VAL A 39 3.82 19.45 21.12
N ASN A 40 3.53 19.55 22.40
CA ASN A 40 2.63 20.56 22.97
C ASN A 40 3.16 21.99 22.80
N SER A 41 4.47 22.21 22.86
CA SER A 41 5.05 23.55 22.81
C SER A 41 4.70 24.32 21.53
N VAL A 42 4.49 23.61 20.40
CA VAL A 42 4.12 24.24 19.13
C VAL A 42 2.70 24.76 19.12
N VAL A 43 1.81 24.01 19.73
CA VAL A 43 0.41 24.41 19.78
C VAL A 43 0.26 25.60 20.74
N ALA A 44 0.98 25.61 21.87
CA ALA A 44 0.96 26.71 22.81
C ALA A 44 1.39 28.07 22.21
N ASP A 45 2.43 28.07 21.37
CA ASP A 45 2.92 29.27 20.72
C ASP A 45 1.92 29.87 19.70
N LYS A 46 1.03 29.06 19.14
CA LYS A 46 0.04 29.50 18.14
C LYS A 46 -1.36 29.71 18.70
N MET A 47 -1.65 29.21 19.90
CA MET A 47 -2.97 29.28 20.51
C MET A 47 -3.41 30.70 20.91
N SER A 48 -2.48 31.63 21.13
CA SER A 48 -2.81 33.03 21.48
C SER A 48 -3.67 33.74 20.42
N VAL A 49 -3.79 33.17 19.22
CA VAL A 49 -4.52 33.74 18.07
C VAL A 49 -5.93 33.14 17.93
N PHE A 50 -6.26 32.07 18.68
CA PHE A 50 -7.53 31.36 18.51
C PHE A 50 -8.61 31.86 19.47
N HIS A 51 -9.87 31.84 18.99
CA HIS A 51 -11.03 31.93 19.87
C HIS A 51 -11.05 30.73 20.83
N LYS A 52 -11.61 30.91 22.03
CA LYS A 52 -11.62 29.92 23.13
C LYS A 52 -12.13 28.53 22.67
N GLU A 53 -13.18 28.48 21.85
CA GLU A 53 -13.72 27.22 21.32
C GLU A 53 -12.74 26.49 20.36
N ALA A 54 -12.05 27.24 19.51
CA ALA A 54 -11.02 26.70 18.65
C ALA A 54 -9.80 26.20 19.45
N GLU A 55 -9.47 26.89 20.52
CA GLU A 55 -8.41 26.48 21.45
C GLU A 55 -8.74 25.15 22.15
N GLU A 56 -9.97 25.01 22.65
CA GLU A 56 -10.44 23.77 23.29
C GLU A 56 -10.42 22.59 22.29
N THR A 57 -10.89 22.81 21.06
CA THR A 57 -10.84 21.82 19.99
C THR A 57 -9.40 21.40 19.66
N ALA A 58 -8.51 22.37 19.54
CA ALA A 58 -7.10 22.11 19.25
C ALA A 58 -6.41 21.31 20.37
N LYS A 59 -6.70 21.66 21.64
CA LYS A 59 -6.20 20.91 22.80
C LYS A 59 -6.72 19.46 22.85
N GLN A 60 -7.99 19.26 22.54
CA GLN A 60 -8.58 17.92 22.46
C GLN A 60 -7.87 17.08 21.41
N ARG A 61 -7.78 17.58 20.17
CA ARG A 61 -7.10 16.89 19.07
C ARG A 61 -5.64 16.57 19.39
N LEU A 62 -4.94 17.52 19.98
CA LEU A 62 -3.56 17.30 20.41
C LEU A 62 -3.44 16.20 21.46
N THR A 63 -4.38 16.14 22.42
CA THR A 63 -4.42 15.09 23.44
C THR A 63 -4.65 13.70 22.80
N GLU A 64 -5.54 13.62 21.80
CA GLU A 64 -5.80 12.39 21.04
C GLU A 64 -4.56 11.95 20.25
N PHE A 65 -3.89 12.90 19.59
CA PHE A 65 -2.65 12.64 18.85
C PHE A 65 -1.55 12.10 19.76
N ASN A 66 -1.30 12.76 20.88
CA ASN A 66 -0.28 12.36 21.84
C ASN A 66 -0.54 10.97 22.42
N ARG A 67 -1.80 10.65 22.72
CA ARG A 67 -2.18 9.33 23.23
C ARG A 67 -1.84 8.24 22.21
N GLU A 68 -2.20 8.45 20.95
CA GLU A 68 -1.93 7.48 19.88
C GLU A 68 -0.42 7.35 19.61
N LEU A 69 0.29 8.47 19.54
CA LEU A 69 1.74 8.50 19.34
C LEU A 69 2.47 7.74 20.45
N ILE A 70 2.17 8.02 21.72
CA ILE A 70 2.83 7.35 22.84
C ILE A 70 2.53 5.86 22.85
N LYS A 71 1.27 5.48 22.62
CA LYS A 71 0.90 4.06 22.51
C LYS A 71 1.74 3.35 21.42
N LYS A 72 1.79 3.88 20.21
CA LYS A 72 2.56 3.26 19.11
C LYS A 72 4.07 3.30 19.35
N LEU A 73 4.60 4.35 20.01
CA LEU A 73 6.01 4.39 20.40
C LEU A 73 6.35 3.28 21.39
N GLN A 74 5.52 3.07 22.41
CA GLN A 74 5.73 1.99 23.38
C GLN A 74 5.64 0.61 22.74
N ASP A 75 4.65 0.40 21.84
CA ASP A 75 4.42 -0.89 21.21
C ASP A 75 5.50 -1.26 20.17
N LYS A 76 6.05 -0.29 19.45
CA LYS A 76 6.86 -0.52 18.25
C LYS A 76 8.28 0.04 18.27
N ALA A 77 8.55 1.01 19.12
CA ALA A 77 9.78 1.80 19.06
C ALA A 77 10.26 2.33 20.41
N GLU A 78 9.95 1.65 21.52
CA GLU A 78 10.31 2.10 22.87
C GLU A 78 11.82 2.39 23.02
N GLU A 79 12.67 1.52 22.46
CA GLU A 79 14.13 1.67 22.47
C GLU A 79 14.61 2.91 21.71
N GLN A 80 13.76 3.50 20.88
CA GLN A 80 14.11 4.60 19.99
C GLN A 80 13.60 5.96 20.48
N ILE A 81 12.89 6.01 21.62
CA ILE A 81 12.38 7.27 22.20
C ILE A 81 13.50 8.29 22.39
N GLY A 82 14.70 7.84 22.77
CA GLY A 82 15.87 8.70 22.90
C GLY A 82 16.28 9.49 21.65
N LYS A 83 15.86 9.03 20.45
CA LYS A 83 16.12 9.76 19.20
C LYS A 83 15.37 11.11 19.10
N PHE A 84 14.33 11.33 19.92
CA PHE A 84 13.67 12.63 20.01
C PHE A 84 14.55 13.75 20.57
N ASN A 85 15.80 13.45 20.97
CA ASN A 85 16.84 14.47 21.16
C ASN A 85 17.21 15.18 19.84
N SER A 86 16.97 14.57 18.68
CA SER A 86 17.25 15.19 17.38
C SER A 86 16.31 16.36 17.11
N PRO A 87 16.84 17.58 16.83
CA PRO A 87 16.02 18.73 16.45
C PRO A 87 15.15 18.46 15.22
N ALA A 88 15.66 17.67 14.26
CA ALA A 88 14.93 17.32 13.06
C ALA A 88 13.70 16.47 13.36
N LEU A 89 13.84 15.46 14.24
CA LEU A 89 12.71 14.63 14.64
C LEU A 89 11.68 15.42 15.47
N GLN A 90 12.13 16.32 16.35
CA GLN A 90 11.24 17.22 17.09
C GLN A 90 10.43 18.11 16.14
N LEU A 91 11.08 18.65 15.09
CA LEU A 91 10.38 19.45 14.08
C LEU A 91 9.36 18.63 13.30
N ALA A 92 9.71 17.41 12.89
CA ALA A 92 8.78 16.49 12.23
C ALA A 92 7.56 16.17 13.11
N ALA A 93 7.77 15.87 14.40
CA ALA A 93 6.70 15.61 15.36
C ALA A 93 5.76 16.81 15.52
N ARG A 94 6.32 18.01 15.58
CA ARG A 94 5.55 19.25 15.64
C ARG A 94 4.70 19.48 14.40
N LYS A 95 5.27 19.29 13.20
CA LYS A 95 4.54 19.43 11.93
C LYS A 95 3.39 18.44 11.84
N ALA A 96 3.64 17.18 12.19
CA ALA A 96 2.64 16.11 12.19
C ALA A 96 1.47 16.43 13.16
N ALA A 97 1.79 16.79 14.40
CA ALA A 97 0.77 17.18 15.39
C ALA A 97 -0.06 18.38 14.94
N TRP A 98 0.60 19.39 14.37
CA TRP A 98 -0.08 20.57 13.85
C TRP A 98 -0.97 20.22 12.66
N GLY A 99 -0.50 19.39 11.74
CA GLY A 99 -1.30 18.91 10.60
C GLY A 99 -2.61 18.25 11.04
N TYR A 100 -2.55 17.35 12.06
CA TYR A 100 -3.75 16.76 12.62
C TYR A 100 -4.63 17.77 13.37
N VAL A 101 -4.06 18.68 14.14
CA VAL A 101 -4.83 19.72 14.83
C VAL A 101 -5.65 20.55 13.84
N GLN A 102 -5.10 20.83 12.67
CA GLN A 102 -5.80 21.56 11.60
C GLN A 102 -6.90 20.73 10.95
N SER A 103 -6.61 19.51 10.50
CA SER A 103 -7.58 18.68 9.77
C SER A 103 -8.66 18.10 10.68
N GLY A 104 -8.29 17.58 11.84
CA GLY A 104 -9.16 16.84 12.75
C GLY A 104 -9.66 15.51 12.21
N ASP A 105 -9.14 15.06 11.07
CA ASP A 105 -9.50 13.79 10.48
C ASP A 105 -8.78 12.63 11.16
N THR A 106 -9.52 11.59 11.53
CA THR A 106 -8.96 10.41 12.21
C THR A 106 -7.95 9.66 11.33
N ASN A 107 -8.19 9.60 10.02
CA ASN A 107 -7.26 8.96 9.09
C ASN A 107 -5.94 9.74 9.02
N ASP A 108 -6.01 11.07 9.05
CA ASP A 108 -4.83 11.93 9.09
C ASP A 108 -4.04 11.70 10.37
N LYS A 109 -4.71 11.59 11.53
CA LYS A 109 -4.07 11.28 12.81
C LYS A 109 -3.25 9.99 12.70
N GLU A 110 -3.87 8.93 12.21
CA GLU A 110 -3.20 7.64 12.05
C GLU A 110 -2.01 7.73 11.08
N ASN A 111 -2.20 8.41 9.95
CA ASN A 111 -1.14 8.62 8.97
C ASN A 111 0.05 9.36 9.57
N PHE A 112 -0.18 10.45 10.29
CA PHE A 112 0.89 11.23 10.90
C PHE A 112 1.63 10.47 11.99
N VAL A 113 0.90 9.74 12.84
CA VAL A 113 1.52 8.92 13.87
C VAL A 113 2.37 7.82 13.25
N ASP A 114 1.85 7.12 12.23
CA ASP A 114 2.62 6.08 11.54
C ASP A 114 3.86 6.63 10.84
N LEU A 115 3.76 7.81 10.21
CA LEU A 115 4.92 8.49 9.63
C LEU A 115 5.98 8.81 10.68
N LEU A 116 5.59 9.27 11.86
CA LEU A 116 6.52 9.54 12.95
C LEU A 116 7.19 8.28 13.49
N ILE A 117 6.44 7.19 13.67
CA ILE A 117 7.00 5.90 14.09
C ILE A 117 8.05 5.41 13.10
N GLU A 118 7.74 5.52 11.80
CA GLU A 118 8.71 5.15 10.76
C GLU A 118 9.91 6.11 10.75
N ARG A 119 9.67 7.42 10.91
CA ARG A 119 10.73 8.43 10.98
C ARG A 119 11.74 8.18 12.10
N VAL A 120 11.26 7.76 13.26
CA VAL A 120 12.11 7.40 14.42
C VAL A 120 13.02 6.22 14.09
N SER A 121 12.54 5.29 13.25
CA SER A 121 13.27 4.05 12.91
C SER A 121 14.31 4.22 11.81
N VAL A 122 14.28 5.32 11.08
CA VAL A 122 15.13 5.57 9.92
C VAL A 122 16.42 6.32 10.32
N GLU A 123 17.51 6.05 9.59
CA GLU A 123 18.78 6.75 9.77
C GLU A 123 18.69 8.22 9.39
N GLU A 124 19.36 9.08 10.18
CA GLU A 124 19.46 10.51 9.90
C GLU A 124 20.21 10.75 8.57
N LYS A 125 19.73 11.73 7.82
CA LYS A 125 20.26 12.13 6.49
C LYS A 125 20.11 11.06 5.40
N SER A 126 19.28 10.03 5.62
CA SER A 126 18.94 9.08 4.56
C SER A 126 17.89 9.67 3.60
N THR A 127 17.87 9.17 2.36
CA THR A 127 16.82 9.55 1.39
C THR A 127 15.42 9.23 1.92
N LYS A 128 15.29 8.11 2.63
CA LYS A 128 14.02 7.71 3.24
C LYS A 128 13.56 8.70 4.31
N GLN A 129 14.49 9.23 5.11
CA GLN A 129 14.18 10.29 6.07
C GLN A 129 13.59 11.51 5.38
N HIS A 130 14.26 11.98 4.32
CA HIS A 130 13.78 13.15 3.56
C HIS A 130 12.39 12.95 2.98
N LEU A 131 12.10 11.75 2.46
CA LEU A 131 10.76 11.41 1.95
C LEU A 131 9.69 11.44 3.04
N ILE A 132 10.01 10.93 4.24
CA ILE A 132 9.07 10.96 5.37
C ILE A 132 8.84 12.40 5.83
N ASP A 133 9.89 13.20 5.97
CA ASP A 133 9.81 14.59 6.39
C ASP A 133 8.99 15.41 5.37
N GLU A 134 9.19 15.20 4.07
CA GLU A 134 8.41 15.81 2.98
C GLU A 134 6.94 15.36 3.01
N ALA A 135 6.68 14.07 3.23
CA ALA A 135 5.31 13.55 3.35
C ALA A 135 4.55 14.17 4.54
N ILE A 136 5.19 14.32 5.69
CA ILE A 136 4.61 15.00 6.87
C ILE A 136 4.25 16.45 6.54
N GLU A 137 5.04 17.11 5.72
CA GLU A 137 4.81 18.52 5.35
C GLU A 137 3.67 18.68 4.35
N ILE A 138 3.57 17.78 3.38
CA ILE A 138 2.61 17.86 2.28
C ILE A 138 1.23 17.34 2.69
N LEU A 139 1.18 16.26 3.45
CA LEU A 139 -0.06 15.54 3.78
C LEU A 139 -1.20 16.44 4.29
N PRO A 140 -0.97 17.43 5.19
CA PRO A 140 -2.04 18.31 5.69
C PRO A 140 -2.71 19.17 4.62
N SER A 141 -2.05 19.38 3.49
CA SER A 141 -2.55 20.19 2.40
C SER A 141 -3.35 19.41 1.36
N LEU A 142 -3.24 18.07 1.38
CA LEU A 142 -3.92 17.21 0.41
C LEU A 142 -5.40 17.07 0.75
N SER A 143 -6.26 17.41 -0.22
CA SER A 143 -7.68 17.11 -0.10
C SER A 143 -7.94 15.60 -0.15
N PRO A 144 -9.09 15.10 0.35
CA PRO A 144 -9.47 13.70 0.19
C PRO A 144 -9.46 13.24 -1.28
N ASN A 145 -9.84 14.10 -2.23
CA ASN A 145 -9.78 13.79 -3.66
C ASN A 145 -8.34 13.64 -4.15
N CYS A 146 -7.42 14.49 -3.67
CA CYS A 146 -5.99 14.37 -3.99
C CYS A 146 -5.39 13.06 -3.48
N LEU A 147 -5.68 12.68 -2.23
CA LEU A 147 -5.22 11.40 -1.66
C LEU A 147 -5.78 10.22 -2.42
N GLN A 148 -7.06 10.27 -2.79
CA GLN A 148 -7.73 9.25 -3.56
C GLN A 148 -7.13 9.11 -4.96
N LEU A 149 -6.89 10.23 -5.66
CA LEU A 149 -6.24 10.23 -6.96
C LEU A 149 -4.81 9.66 -6.86
N LEU A 150 -4.00 10.09 -5.89
CA LEU A 150 -2.65 9.55 -5.67
C LEU A 150 -2.68 8.05 -5.45
N THR A 151 -3.58 7.57 -4.60
CA THR A 151 -3.72 6.15 -4.27
C THR A 151 -4.14 5.34 -5.50
N PHE A 152 -5.10 5.86 -6.28
CA PHE A 152 -5.53 5.21 -7.52
C PHE A 152 -4.43 5.20 -8.60
N LEU A 153 -3.66 6.28 -8.73
CA LEU A 153 -2.52 6.33 -9.64
C LEU A 153 -1.44 5.30 -9.25
N ALA A 154 -1.13 5.19 -7.96
CA ALA A 154 -0.16 4.19 -7.50
C ALA A 154 -0.66 2.77 -7.77
N PHE A 155 -1.92 2.48 -7.48
CA PHE A 155 -2.53 1.20 -7.81
C PHE A 155 -2.42 0.90 -9.32
N SER A 156 -2.84 1.84 -10.16
CA SER A 156 -2.92 1.64 -11.61
C SER A 156 -1.55 1.60 -12.31
N GLN A 157 -0.54 2.30 -11.78
CA GLN A 157 0.77 2.44 -12.43
C GLN A 157 1.84 1.51 -11.84
N LEU A 158 1.76 1.19 -10.56
CA LEU A 158 2.83 0.50 -9.83
C LEU A 158 2.47 -0.91 -9.39
N MET A 159 1.19 -1.17 -9.09
CA MET A 159 0.80 -2.46 -8.55
C MET A 159 0.51 -3.48 -9.65
N LYS A 160 0.95 -4.71 -9.37
CA LYS A 160 0.65 -5.88 -10.21
C LYS A 160 0.33 -7.06 -9.29
N GLN A 161 -0.75 -7.77 -9.61
CA GLN A 161 -1.04 -9.02 -8.94
C GLN A 161 -0.50 -10.18 -9.77
N SER A 162 0.37 -10.96 -9.15
CA SER A 162 1.01 -12.12 -9.80
C SER A 162 0.25 -13.44 -9.57
N LYS A 163 -0.72 -13.46 -8.65
CA LYS A 163 -1.47 -14.66 -8.30
C LYS A 163 -2.91 -14.54 -8.77
N ILE A 164 -3.36 -15.48 -9.59
CA ILE A 164 -4.73 -15.52 -10.13
C ILE A 164 -5.76 -15.63 -8.99
N SER A 165 -5.51 -16.49 -8.00
CA SER A 165 -6.41 -16.71 -6.89
C SER A 165 -6.65 -15.47 -6.00
N GLU A 166 -5.75 -14.51 -6.03
CA GLU A 166 -5.81 -13.28 -5.25
C GLU A 166 -6.29 -12.09 -6.09
N TYR A 167 -6.40 -12.24 -7.41
CA TYR A 167 -6.67 -11.15 -8.33
C TYR A 167 -8.01 -10.44 -8.05
N GLU A 168 -9.08 -11.17 -7.80
CA GLU A 168 -10.38 -10.59 -7.48
C GLU A 168 -10.35 -9.83 -6.15
N ASN A 169 -9.75 -10.40 -5.13
CA ASN A 169 -9.59 -9.73 -3.83
C ASN A 169 -8.76 -8.46 -3.97
N TRP A 170 -7.69 -8.52 -4.76
CA TRP A 170 -6.84 -7.38 -5.05
C TRP A 170 -7.60 -6.24 -5.78
N ILE A 171 -8.43 -6.56 -6.79
CA ILE A 171 -9.26 -5.56 -7.46
C ILE A 171 -10.30 -4.98 -6.49
N ASN A 172 -10.95 -5.84 -5.70
CA ASN A 172 -11.98 -5.42 -4.78
C ASN A 172 -11.45 -4.59 -3.60
N SER A 173 -10.18 -4.73 -3.25
CA SER A 173 -9.56 -3.98 -2.15
C SER A 173 -9.58 -2.46 -2.36
N ILE A 174 -9.60 -2.00 -3.62
CA ILE A 174 -9.64 -0.57 -3.94
C ILE A 174 -11.05 0.00 -4.12
N ASN A 175 -12.10 -0.80 -3.93
CA ASN A 175 -13.48 -0.31 -4.06
C ASN A 175 -13.74 0.97 -3.27
N PRO A 176 -13.27 1.13 -2.00
CA PRO A 176 -13.45 2.39 -1.27
C PRO A 176 -12.82 3.62 -1.93
N ILE A 177 -11.76 3.40 -2.74
CA ILE A 177 -11.12 4.47 -3.51
C ILE A 177 -11.99 4.84 -4.70
N LEU A 178 -12.62 3.87 -5.35
CA LEU A 178 -13.43 4.09 -6.54
C LEU A 178 -14.72 4.85 -6.25
N ASP A 179 -15.30 4.69 -5.06
CA ASP A 179 -16.60 5.28 -4.68
C ASP A 179 -16.70 6.80 -4.89
N ASN A 180 -15.58 7.50 -4.78
CA ASN A 180 -15.54 8.95 -4.95
C ASN A 180 -14.66 9.41 -6.11
N ILE A 181 -14.13 8.50 -6.93
CA ILE A 181 -13.16 8.84 -7.98
C ILE A 181 -13.73 9.81 -9.02
N SER A 182 -15.06 9.80 -9.22
CA SER A 182 -15.77 10.74 -10.10
C SER A 182 -15.69 12.21 -9.64
N LYS A 183 -15.41 12.46 -8.35
CA LYS A 183 -15.26 13.80 -7.77
C LYS A 183 -13.91 14.45 -8.08
N VAL A 184 -12.96 13.69 -8.59
CA VAL A 184 -11.62 14.20 -8.95
C VAL A 184 -11.72 15.17 -10.12
N THR A 185 -11.21 16.37 -9.93
CA THR A 185 -11.22 17.48 -10.90
C THR A 185 -9.82 17.76 -11.49
N SER A 186 -9.75 18.62 -12.49
CA SER A 186 -8.46 19.12 -12.99
C SER A 186 -7.68 19.91 -11.94
N LEU A 187 -8.39 20.59 -11.05
CA LEU A 187 -7.76 21.36 -9.97
C LEU A 187 -7.02 20.42 -9.00
N ASP A 188 -7.55 19.24 -8.71
CA ASP A 188 -6.87 18.25 -7.87
C ASP A 188 -5.58 17.74 -8.53
N ILE A 189 -5.60 17.57 -9.86
CA ILE A 189 -4.41 17.18 -10.65
C ILE A 189 -3.34 18.27 -10.60
N ASP A 190 -3.73 19.52 -10.84
CA ASP A 190 -2.80 20.66 -10.81
C ASP A 190 -2.21 20.85 -9.41
N PHE A 191 -3.04 20.70 -8.39
CA PHE A 191 -2.59 20.77 -7.01
C PHE A 191 -1.56 19.69 -6.67
N LEU A 192 -1.75 18.45 -7.09
CA LEU A 192 -0.77 17.37 -6.88
C LEU A 192 0.58 17.64 -7.55
N ASN A 193 0.58 18.28 -8.71
CA ASN A 193 1.81 18.74 -9.36
C ASN A 193 2.49 19.86 -8.55
N GLN A 194 1.74 20.84 -8.07
CA GLN A 194 2.25 21.92 -7.23
C GLN A 194 2.76 21.41 -5.87
N ALA A 195 2.08 20.46 -5.29
CA ALA A 195 2.47 19.79 -4.05
C ALA A 195 3.64 18.82 -4.20
N ASN A 196 4.31 18.80 -5.34
CA ASN A 196 5.47 17.94 -5.63
C ASN A 196 5.17 16.41 -5.56
N CYS A 197 3.88 16.01 -5.55
CA CYS A 197 3.49 14.59 -5.51
C CYS A 197 3.55 13.92 -6.88
N THR A 198 3.38 14.71 -7.95
CA THR A 198 3.33 14.23 -9.34
C THR A 198 4.11 15.14 -10.28
N PHE A 199 4.30 14.69 -11.51
CA PHE A 199 4.84 15.50 -12.60
C PHE A 199 4.28 15.05 -13.95
N ASN A 200 4.21 15.96 -14.91
CA ASN A 200 3.79 15.64 -16.26
C ASN A 200 5.00 15.26 -17.13
N THR A 201 4.88 14.16 -17.86
CA THR A 201 5.86 13.77 -18.88
C THR A 201 5.51 14.39 -20.21
N VAL A 202 6.43 15.18 -20.77
CA VAL A 202 6.26 15.77 -22.12
C VAL A 202 6.71 14.77 -23.17
N GLY A 203 5.85 14.46 -24.14
CA GLY A 203 6.20 13.62 -25.30
C GLY A 203 6.20 12.10 -25.05
N PHE A 204 6.11 11.63 -23.83
CA PHE A 204 5.92 10.23 -23.51
C PHE A 204 4.47 9.96 -23.10
N HIS A 205 3.60 9.77 -24.10
CA HIS A 205 2.38 9.02 -23.83
C HIS A 205 2.82 7.60 -23.49
N SER A 206 2.62 7.13 -22.25
CA SER A 206 2.85 5.71 -22.00
C SER A 206 1.92 4.97 -22.95
N SER A 207 2.52 4.24 -23.87
CA SER A 207 1.79 3.40 -24.84
C SER A 207 0.93 2.35 -24.14
N ASN A 208 1.21 2.10 -22.85
CA ASN A 208 0.53 1.10 -22.06
C ASN A 208 -0.46 1.78 -21.11
N SER A 209 -1.75 1.76 -21.45
CA SER A 209 -2.82 2.09 -20.52
C SER A 209 -2.89 1.07 -19.38
N PHE A 210 -3.63 1.38 -18.31
CA PHE A 210 -3.90 0.41 -17.23
C PHE A 210 -4.42 -0.92 -17.81
N ILE A 211 -5.35 -0.87 -18.77
CA ILE A 211 -5.90 -2.04 -19.45
C ILE A 211 -4.82 -2.83 -20.23
N ASP A 212 -3.94 -2.13 -20.97
CA ASP A 212 -2.82 -2.78 -21.65
C ASP A 212 -1.88 -3.49 -20.68
N ASN A 213 -1.65 -2.89 -19.52
CA ASN A 213 -0.84 -3.51 -18.46
C ASN A 213 -1.53 -4.76 -17.89
N GLN A 214 -2.86 -4.72 -17.68
CA GLN A 214 -3.61 -5.88 -17.23
C GLN A 214 -3.58 -7.02 -18.25
N LEU A 215 -3.80 -6.73 -19.53
CA LEU A 215 -3.72 -7.71 -20.62
C LEU A 215 -2.34 -8.38 -20.69
N LYS A 216 -1.26 -7.65 -20.41
CA LYS A 216 0.11 -8.18 -20.44
C LYS A 216 0.52 -8.92 -19.16
N SER A 217 0.12 -8.42 -18.01
CA SER A 217 0.53 -8.99 -16.73
C SER A 217 -0.39 -10.10 -16.22
N CYS A 218 -1.57 -10.23 -16.81
CA CYS A 218 -2.60 -11.22 -16.47
C CYS A 218 -3.15 -11.91 -17.72
N ASP A 219 -2.27 -12.22 -18.67
CA ASP A 219 -2.64 -12.74 -20.00
C ASP A 219 -3.38 -14.07 -19.98
N LEU A 220 -3.24 -14.86 -18.91
CA LEU A 220 -4.01 -16.09 -18.72
C LEU A 220 -5.42 -15.83 -18.16
N LEU A 221 -5.61 -14.75 -17.42
CA LEU A 221 -6.91 -14.39 -16.86
C LEU A 221 -7.83 -13.79 -17.92
N PHE A 222 -7.26 -12.99 -18.82
CA PHE A 222 -8.01 -12.25 -19.86
C PHE A 222 -7.97 -12.97 -21.20
N ARG A 223 -8.48 -14.20 -21.22
CA ARG A 223 -8.64 -15.01 -22.43
C ARG A 223 -10.03 -15.62 -22.51
N HIS A 224 -10.47 -15.79 -23.74
CA HIS A 224 -11.69 -16.53 -24.02
C HIS A 224 -11.50 -18.01 -23.67
N LYS A 225 -12.59 -18.68 -23.44
CA LYS A 225 -12.58 -20.11 -23.13
C LYS A 225 -12.06 -20.92 -24.30
N PRO A 226 -11.39 -22.04 -24.05
CA PRO A 226 -10.91 -22.90 -25.12
C PRO A 226 -12.09 -23.55 -25.86
N PRO A 227 -11.91 -23.90 -27.13
CA PRO A 227 -12.94 -24.61 -27.88
C PRO A 227 -13.17 -26.01 -27.29
N ARG A 228 -14.38 -26.53 -27.45
CA ARG A 228 -14.81 -27.82 -26.88
C ARG A 228 -13.88 -28.97 -27.26
N ASN A 229 -13.41 -29.03 -28.53
CA ASN A 229 -12.50 -30.06 -28.97
C ASN A 229 -11.16 -30.08 -28.25
N PHE A 230 -10.71 -28.94 -27.70
CA PHE A 230 -9.52 -28.88 -26.83
C PHE A 230 -9.80 -29.57 -25.50
N VAL A 231 -10.91 -29.27 -24.88
CA VAL A 231 -11.31 -29.84 -23.58
C VAL A 231 -11.50 -31.35 -23.69
N ASP A 232 -12.15 -31.81 -24.77
CA ASP A 232 -12.36 -33.25 -25.02
C ASP A 232 -11.03 -33.98 -25.22
N LYS A 233 -10.09 -33.41 -25.98
CA LYS A 233 -8.75 -33.98 -26.15
C LYS A 233 -7.94 -33.99 -24.86
N PHE A 234 -8.00 -32.92 -24.09
CA PHE A 234 -7.33 -32.82 -22.81
C PHE A 234 -7.82 -33.88 -21.83
N PHE A 235 -9.14 -34.08 -21.71
CA PHE A 235 -9.72 -35.13 -20.87
C PHE A 235 -9.31 -36.55 -21.34
N ALA A 236 -9.30 -36.77 -22.65
CA ALA A 236 -8.87 -38.07 -23.21
C ALA A 236 -7.38 -38.34 -22.93
N LYS A 237 -6.52 -37.32 -23.07
CA LYS A 237 -5.07 -37.44 -22.82
C LYS A 237 -4.77 -37.79 -21.36
N HIS A 238 -5.45 -37.13 -20.43
CA HIS A 238 -5.24 -37.31 -19.00
C HIS A 238 -6.12 -38.37 -18.36
N GLN A 239 -6.82 -39.18 -19.15
CA GLN A 239 -7.69 -40.29 -18.70
C GLN A 239 -8.72 -39.86 -17.63
N ILE A 240 -9.21 -38.62 -17.72
CA ILE A 240 -10.22 -38.09 -16.81
C ILE A 240 -11.55 -38.77 -17.14
N THR A 241 -11.91 -39.78 -16.33
CA THR A 241 -13.17 -40.48 -16.46
C THR A 241 -14.30 -39.64 -15.84
N ARG A 242 -15.38 -39.45 -16.59
CA ARG A 242 -16.58 -38.69 -16.21
C ARG A 242 -17.41 -39.38 -15.12
N GLN A 243 -16.82 -39.90 -14.04
CA GLN A 243 -17.57 -40.63 -13.05
C GLN A 243 -18.29 -39.75 -12.00
N ASP A 244 -17.92 -38.51 -11.83
CA ASP A 244 -18.64 -37.57 -10.99
C ASP A 244 -19.58 -36.69 -11.83
N ASN A 245 -20.89 -36.90 -11.64
CA ASN A 245 -21.97 -36.14 -12.29
C ASN A 245 -21.96 -34.62 -12.01
N THR A 246 -21.10 -34.15 -11.16
CA THR A 246 -20.90 -32.73 -10.86
C THR A 246 -20.17 -31.97 -11.96
N TYR A 247 -19.43 -32.67 -12.82
CA TYR A 247 -18.69 -32.11 -13.98
C TYR A 247 -19.27 -32.51 -15.33
N LEU A 248 -20.38 -33.20 -15.32
CA LEU A 248 -21.18 -33.33 -16.52
C LEU A 248 -21.70 -31.95 -16.92
N TRP A 249 -21.43 -31.56 -18.16
CA TRP A 249 -22.14 -30.48 -18.79
C TRP A 249 -23.64 -30.68 -18.57
N PRO A 250 -24.34 -29.78 -17.85
CA PRO A 250 -25.78 -29.92 -17.76
C PRO A 250 -26.34 -29.97 -19.20
N ALA A 251 -27.07 -31.02 -19.49
CA ALA A 251 -27.68 -31.13 -20.81
C ALA A 251 -28.57 -29.89 -21.03
N GLY A 252 -28.16 -28.99 -21.93
CA GLY A 252 -28.86 -27.76 -22.25
C GLY A 252 -28.26 -26.46 -21.68
N GLU A 253 -27.22 -26.50 -20.85
CA GLU A 253 -26.52 -25.25 -20.51
C GLU A 253 -25.49 -24.89 -21.59
N SER A 254 -25.49 -23.60 -21.95
CA SER A 254 -24.58 -23.07 -22.94
C SER A 254 -23.13 -23.28 -22.52
N PHE A 255 -22.28 -23.52 -23.51
CA PHE A 255 -20.82 -23.70 -23.40
C PHE A 255 -20.10 -22.60 -22.63
N ASP A 256 -20.80 -21.53 -22.27
CA ASP A 256 -20.30 -20.32 -21.65
C ASP A 256 -19.87 -20.45 -20.17
N LYS A 257 -20.15 -21.60 -19.53
CA LYS A 257 -19.71 -21.87 -18.15
C LYS A 257 -18.44 -22.70 -18.03
N ILE A 258 -17.69 -22.87 -19.11
CA ILE A 258 -16.56 -23.78 -19.12
C ILE A 258 -15.31 -23.14 -18.49
N MET A 259 -14.80 -23.92 -17.67
CA MET A 259 -13.56 -24.06 -16.92
C MET A 259 -12.45 -23.09 -17.30
N THR A 260 -12.06 -22.32 -16.33
CA THR A 260 -10.76 -21.65 -16.33
C THR A 260 -9.64 -22.68 -16.36
N LEU A 261 -8.44 -22.28 -16.72
CA LEU A 261 -7.28 -23.16 -16.68
C LEU A 261 -7.05 -23.76 -15.28
N ASN A 262 -7.41 -23.04 -14.21
CA ASN A 262 -7.38 -23.54 -12.83
C ASN A 262 -8.34 -24.71 -12.61
N GLU A 263 -9.57 -24.60 -13.08
CA GLU A 263 -10.56 -25.67 -13.00
C GLU A 263 -10.12 -26.90 -13.79
N ILE A 264 -9.47 -26.71 -14.94
CA ILE A 264 -8.86 -27.80 -15.72
C ILE A 264 -7.76 -28.50 -14.91
N PHE A 265 -6.91 -27.77 -14.19
CA PHE A 265 -5.86 -28.36 -13.37
C PHE A 265 -6.40 -29.04 -12.11
N ASP A 266 -7.45 -28.53 -11.50
CA ASP A 266 -8.10 -29.16 -10.36
C ASP A 266 -8.68 -30.54 -10.76
N LEU A 267 -9.17 -30.70 -12.01
CA LEU A 267 -9.69 -31.98 -12.51
C LEU A 267 -8.62 -33.04 -12.77
N VAL A 268 -7.42 -32.66 -13.15
CA VAL A 268 -6.33 -33.62 -13.41
C VAL A 268 -5.62 -34.08 -12.14
N ASN A 269 -6.18 -33.79 -10.96
CA ASN A 269 -5.64 -34.23 -9.66
C ASN A 269 -4.18 -33.78 -9.41
N TYR A 270 -3.81 -32.60 -9.91
CA TYR A 270 -2.57 -31.93 -9.54
C TYR A 270 -2.84 -30.79 -8.57
N PRO A 271 -3.24 -31.05 -7.32
CA PRO A 271 -3.54 -30.02 -6.32
C PRO A 271 -2.31 -29.14 -6.00
N GLU A 272 -1.12 -29.61 -6.36
CA GLU A 272 0.14 -28.89 -6.21
C GLU A 272 0.36 -27.85 -7.32
N ILE A 273 -0.36 -27.94 -8.43
CA ILE A 273 -0.31 -27.01 -9.55
C ILE A 273 -1.39 -25.93 -9.41
N LYS A 274 -1.67 -25.50 -8.19
CA LYS A 274 -2.44 -24.26 -8.03
C LYS A 274 -1.70 -23.16 -8.74
N MET A 275 -2.30 -22.65 -9.82
CA MET A 275 -1.70 -21.59 -10.61
C MET A 275 -1.47 -20.36 -9.74
N LYS A 276 -0.23 -20.20 -9.33
CA LYS A 276 0.19 -19.02 -8.56
C LYS A 276 0.40 -17.80 -9.45
N TYR A 277 0.44 -17.98 -10.78
CA TYR A 277 0.93 -16.95 -11.69
C TYR A 277 -0.14 -16.51 -12.68
N THR A 278 -0.15 -15.22 -12.97
CA THR A 278 -1.10 -14.59 -13.91
C THR A 278 -0.61 -14.59 -15.34
N THR A 279 0.65 -14.91 -15.60
CA THR A 279 1.22 -14.92 -16.95
C THR A 279 1.57 -16.32 -17.44
N PHE A 280 1.33 -16.55 -18.72
CA PHE A 280 1.66 -17.78 -19.40
C PHE A 280 3.12 -18.22 -19.20
N SER A 281 4.07 -17.31 -19.42
CA SER A 281 5.50 -17.60 -19.23
C SER A 281 5.82 -18.07 -17.81
N SER A 282 5.31 -17.35 -16.79
CA SER A 282 5.58 -17.71 -15.39
C SER A 282 4.99 -19.06 -14.99
N VAL A 283 3.86 -19.45 -15.59
CA VAL A 283 3.25 -20.77 -15.37
C VAL A 283 4.10 -21.86 -15.99
N CYS A 284 4.48 -21.71 -17.28
CA CYS A 284 5.33 -22.67 -17.97
C CYS A 284 6.67 -22.87 -17.25
N ASP A 285 7.33 -21.78 -16.85
CA ASP A 285 8.58 -21.84 -16.09
C ASP A 285 8.43 -22.52 -14.72
N GLY A 286 7.33 -22.25 -14.04
CA GLY A 286 7.03 -22.86 -12.73
C GLY A 286 6.77 -24.36 -12.84
N LEU A 287 6.11 -24.83 -13.89
CA LEU A 287 5.82 -26.22 -14.16
C LEU A 287 7.07 -26.99 -14.64
N ALA A 288 7.83 -26.42 -15.55
CA ALA A 288 9.08 -27.02 -16.05
C ALA A 288 10.07 -27.25 -14.91
N LYS A 289 10.24 -26.28 -13.99
CA LYS A 289 11.11 -26.40 -12.80
C LYS A 289 10.67 -27.50 -11.84
N ARG A 290 9.41 -27.92 -11.88
CA ARG A 290 8.85 -28.99 -11.03
C ARG A 290 8.79 -30.36 -11.72
N GLY A 291 9.24 -30.44 -12.98
CA GLY A 291 9.26 -31.69 -13.73
C GLY A 291 7.94 -32.03 -14.45
N PHE A 292 7.01 -31.07 -14.59
CA PHE A 292 5.71 -31.25 -15.25
C PHE A 292 5.74 -30.80 -16.72
N SER A 293 6.74 -31.26 -17.49
CA SER A 293 6.91 -30.85 -18.89
C SER A 293 5.69 -31.21 -19.75
N ASP A 294 5.04 -32.34 -19.51
CA ASP A 294 3.88 -32.77 -20.30
C ASP A 294 2.68 -31.83 -20.16
N ILE A 295 2.55 -31.19 -19.00
CA ILE A 295 1.49 -30.20 -18.75
C ILE A 295 1.83 -28.86 -19.40
N VAL A 296 3.12 -28.54 -19.52
CA VAL A 296 3.54 -27.33 -20.25
C VAL A 296 3.06 -27.35 -21.69
N ASP A 297 3.14 -28.49 -22.37
CA ASP A 297 2.64 -28.64 -23.73
C ASP A 297 1.12 -28.39 -23.81
N ASP A 298 0.35 -28.91 -22.84
CA ASP A 298 -1.10 -28.68 -22.81
C ASP A 298 -1.45 -27.21 -22.56
N ILE A 299 -0.65 -26.53 -21.77
CA ILE A 299 -0.83 -25.08 -21.55
C ILE A 299 -0.48 -24.29 -22.82
N HIS A 300 0.55 -24.71 -23.54
CA HIS A 300 0.85 -24.14 -24.86
C HIS A 300 -0.32 -24.33 -25.84
N ASP A 301 -0.89 -25.52 -25.89
CA ASP A 301 -2.05 -25.79 -26.71
C ASP A 301 -3.27 -24.96 -26.30
N TYR A 302 -3.53 -24.84 -25.01
CA TYR A 302 -4.57 -23.96 -24.47
C TYR A 302 -4.35 -22.51 -24.92
N TYR A 303 -3.14 -22.00 -24.70
CA TYR A 303 -2.80 -20.62 -25.02
C TYR A 303 -2.96 -20.31 -26.51
N ASN A 304 -2.55 -21.24 -27.36
CA ASN A 304 -2.63 -21.08 -28.81
C ASN A 304 -4.07 -21.20 -29.35
N GLN A 305 -4.94 -21.94 -28.67
CA GLN A 305 -6.33 -22.14 -29.09
C GLN A 305 -7.31 -21.14 -28.51
N THR A 306 -6.89 -20.35 -27.50
CA THR A 306 -7.70 -19.31 -26.90
C THR A 306 -7.30 -17.93 -27.42
N GLN A 307 -8.29 -17.04 -27.60
CA GLN A 307 -8.04 -15.66 -28.00
C GLN A 307 -7.95 -14.75 -26.76
N PRO A 308 -7.06 -13.76 -26.73
CA PRO A 308 -7.05 -12.77 -25.67
C PRO A 308 -8.32 -11.91 -25.73
N TYR A 309 -8.75 -11.41 -24.59
CA TYR A 309 -9.81 -10.40 -24.53
C TYR A 309 -9.37 -9.13 -25.25
N THR A 310 -10.31 -8.44 -25.86
CA THR A 310 -10.12 -7.07 -26.34
C THR A 310 -10.00 -6.12 -25.16
N LYS A 311 -9.53 -4.91 -25.41
CA LYS A 311 -9.48 -3.86 -24.36
C LYS A 311 -10.85 -3.56 -23.80
N GLU A 312 -11.84 -3.51 -24.67
CA GLU A 312 -13.25 -3.25 -24.33
C GLU A 312 -13.81 -4.36 -23.44
N GLU A 313 -13.50 -5.62 -23.71
CA GLU A 313 -13.93 -6.75 -22.87
C GLU A 313 -13.28 -6.69 -21.47
N VAL A 314 -12.00 -6.32 -21.38
CA VAL A 314 -11.35 -6.11 -20.08
C VAL A 314 -11.96 -4.93 -19.33
N GLU A 315 -12.26 -3.82 -20.02
CA GLU A 315 -12.97 -2.69 -19.39
C GLU A 315 -14.33 -3.14 -18.84
N GLN A 316 -15.10 -3.90 -19.61
CA GLN A 316 -16.38 -4.44 -19.17
C GLN A 316 -16.24 -5.42 -18.00
N TYR A 317 -15.20 -6.20 -17.96
CA TYR A 317 -14.89 -7.07 -16.80
C TYR A 317 -14.75 -6.25 -15.51
N PHE A 318 -13.99 -5.14 -15.53
CA PHE A 318 -13.85 -4.26 -14.36
C PHE A 318 -15.17 -3.61 -13.97
N ILE A 319 -15.90 -3.07 -14.94
CA ILE A 319 -17.20 -2.40 -14.72
C ILE A 319 -18.23 -3.38 -14.14
N ALA A 320 -18.23 -4.64 -14.58
CA ALA A 320 -19.11 -5.67 -14.05
C ALA A 320 -18.78 -6.03 -12.58
N LYS A 321 -17.50 -5.90 -12.15
CA LYS A 321 -17.12 -6.12 -10.75
C LYS A 321 -17.55 -4.95 -9.84
N ASN A 322 -17.39 -3.71 -10.32
CA ASN A 322 -17.85 -2.51 -9.63
C ASN A 322 -18.14 -1.41 -10.67
N PRO A 323 -19.39 -0.89 -10.76
CA PRO A 323 -19.74 0.15 -11.72
C PRO A 323 -18.87 1.41 -11.65
N HIS A 324 -18.31 1.75 -10.51
CA HIS A 324 -17.40 2.91 -10.35
C HIS A 324 -16.11 2.81 -11.17
N TRP A 325 -15.78 1.61 -11.66
CA TRP A 325 -14.67 1.46 -12.64
C TRP A 325 -14.93 2.24 -13.94
N GLN A 326 -16.21 2.49 -14.30
CA GLN A 326 -16.55 3.34 -15.45
C GLN A 326 -15.91 4.73 -15.33
N ASP A 327 -16.06 5.36 -14.16
CA ASP A 327 -15.49 6.69 -13.89
C ASP A 327 -13.96 6.64 -13.77
N ALA A 328 -13.45 5.63 -13.09
CA ALA A 328 -12.01 5.44 -12.91
C ALA A 328 -11.27 5.23 -14.25
N LEU A 329 -11.79 4.39 -15.13
CA LEU A 329 -11.23 4.17 -16.46
C LEU A 329 -11.36 5.43 -17.33
N SER A 330 -12.46 6.15 -17.23
CA SER A 330 -12.67 7.44 -17.92
C SER A 330 -11.65 8.47 -17.42
N LEU A 331 -11.38 8.52 -16.12
CA LEU A 331 -10.35 9.40 -15.54
C LEU A 331 -8.95 9.07 -16.10
N LEU A 332 -8.56 7.79 -16.17
CA LEU A 332 -7.27 7.37 -16.71
C LEU A 332 -7.09 7.73 -18.20
N LYS A 333 -8.18 7.89 -18.94
CA LYS A 333 -8.17 8.29 -20.36
C LYS A 333 -8.00 9.80 -20.56
N ARG A 334 -8.20 10.63 -19.52
CA ARG A 334 -8.01 12.09 -19.63
C ARG A 334 -6.54 12.43 -19.92
N GLU A 335 -6.29 13.37 -20.81
CA GLU A 335 -4.94 13.73 -21.28
C GLU A 335 -4.02 14.12 -20.10
N GLY A 336 -4.49 14.93 -19.17
CA GLY A 336 -3.73 15.37 -17.98
C GLY A 336 -3.33 14.20 -17.06
N ILE A 337 -4.14 13.11 -17.02
CA ILE A 337 -3.83 11.92 -16.21
C ILE A 337 -2.89 10.98 -16.97
N ARG A 338 -3.03 10.84 -18.29
CA ARG A 338 -2.18 9.94 -19.10
C ARG A 338 -0.69 10.31 -19.03
N SER A 339 -0.39 11.60 -18.96
CA SER A 339 0.98 12.12 -18.82
C SER A 339 1.47 12.18 -17.37
N LEU A 340 0.58 12.00 -16.40
CA LEU A 340 0.89 12.17 -14.98
C LEU A 340 1.69 10.97 -14.43
N ARG A 341 2.79 11.27 -13.75
CA ARG A 341 3.63 10.28 -13.07
C ARG A 341 3.82 10.68 -11.63
N LEU A 342 3.91 9.68 -10.77
CA LEU A 342 4.16 9.89 -9.36
C LEU A 342 5.63 10.25 -9.13
N LYS A 343 5.87 11.27 -8.30
CA LYS A 343 7.19 11.53 -7.72
C LYS A 343 7.41 10.67 -6.47
N PRO A 344 8.65 10.55 -5.98
CA PRO A 344 8.95 9.72 -4.81
C PRO A 344 8.04 9.95 -3.61
N VAL A 345 7.79 11.20 -3.23
CA VAL A 345 6.90 11.51 -2.10
C VAL A 345 5.44 11.14 -2.40
N GLY A 346 4.98 11.33 -3.63
CA GLY A 346 3.64 10.90 -4.06
C GLY A 346 3.48 9.38 -4.02
N VAL A 347 4.49 8.62 -4.48
CA VAL A 347 4.54 7.15 -4.34
C VAL A 347 4.47 6.78 -2.87
N TYR A 348 5.28 7.42 -2.03
CA TYR A 348 5.36 7.12 -0.61
C TYR A 348 4.01 7.31 0.10
N ILE A 349 3.37 8.46 -0.09
CA ILE A 349 2.04 8.76 0.47
C ILE A 349 1.00 7.76 -0.05
N ALA A 350 0.96 7.53 -1.36
CA ALA A 350 -0.01 6.64 -1.98
C ALA A 350 0.13 5.19 -1.53
N CYS A 351 1.35 4.65 -1.43
CA CYS A 351 1.60 3.29 -0.96
C CYS A 351 1.14 3.10 0.49
N ARG A 352 1.33 4.09 1.35
CA ARG A 352 0.82 4.02 2.72
C ARG A 352 -0.72 3.97 2.78
N GLN A 353 -1.39 4.69 1.88
CA GLN A 353 -2.86 4.57 1.78
C GLN A 353 -3.26 3.18 1.24
N LEU A 354 -2.56 2.67 0.22
CA LEU A 354 -2.85 1.36 -0.36
C LEU A 354 -2.75 0.22 0.65
N VAL A 355 -1.74 0.22 1.52
CA VAL A 355 -1.57 -0.78 2.60
C VAL A 355 -2.84 -0.90 3.45
N LYS A 356 -3.53 0.19 3.71
CA LYS A 356 -4.77 0.19 4.49
C LYS A 356 -5.91 -0.58 3.81
N PHE A 357 -5.91 -0.62 2.49
CA PHE A 357 -6.94 -1.27 1.68
C PHE A 357 -6.55 -2.69 1.28
N THR A 358 -5.28 -2.92 0.95
CA THR A 358 -4.81 -4.23 0.48
C THR A 358 -4.34 -5.13 1.61
N GLY A 359 -3.93 -4.55 2.75
CA GLY A 359 -3.28 -5.29 3.84
C GLY A 359 -1.86 -5.77 3.53
N ASP A 360 -1.37 -5.49 2.33
CA ASP A 360 -0.03 -5.91 1.89
C ASP A 360 1.01 -4.88 2.36
N GLU A 361 2.10 -5.34 2.99
CA GLU A 361 3.26 -4.49 3.25
C GLU A 361 3.97 -4.17 1.94
N LEU A 362 3.77 -2.95 1.44
CA LEU A 362 4.42 -2.47 0.24
C LEU A 362 5.80 -1.89 0.60
N SER A 363 6.86 -2.65 0.31
CA SER A 363 8.22 -2.11 0.40
C SER A 363 8.46 -1.10 -0.72
N LEU A 364 8.84 0.12 -0.36
CA LEU A 364 9.20 1.16 -1.33
C LEU A 364 10.40 0.76 -2.20
N ASP A 365 11.26 -0.12 -1.72
CA ASP A 365 12.44 -0.61 -2.45
C ASP A 365 12.08 -1.30 -3.77
N ILE A 366 10.84 -1.80 -3.89
CA ILE A 366 10.33 -2.43 -5.11
C ILE A 366 10.14 -1.40 -6.23
N TYR A 367 9.87 -0.14 -5.89
CA TYR A 367 9.55 0.91 -6.86
C TYR A 367 10.76 1.72 -7.34
N TYR A 368 11.91 1.59 -6.66
CA TYR A 368 13.14 2.33 -6.98
C TYR A 368 14.27 1.43 -7.48
N LYS A 369 13.96 0.15 -7.73
CA LYS A 369 14.83 -0.78 -8.46
C LYS A 369 14.49 -0.78 -9.95
#